data_4ad2551b9d4790a0db4800c72e982de9
#
_entry.id   4ad2551b9d4790a0db4800c72e982de9
#
_cell.length_a   1.000
_cell.length_b   1.000
_cell.length_c   1.000
_cell.angle_alpha   90.00
_cell.angle_beta   90.00
_cell.angle_gamma   90.00
#
_symmetry.space_group_name_H-M   'P 1'
#
loop_
_entity.id
_entity.type
_entity.pdbx_description
1 polymer ?
#
loop_
_entity_poly.entity_id
_entity_poly.type
_entity_poly.pdbx_seq_one_letter_code
_entity_poly.pdbx_strand_id
1 'polypeptide(L)'
;CSDPLARVWEMALRKQIYWANVLKDDKVIEPFFDVPYSYTDTGWGVELKKRRTVENGSYIVEPAVEEFESVFEKLHHPEIVVDWKESELLMQMAHSVFDGILTVRRKNTWWWTLGLCWDYVDLRGMENFMCDFLLEPEWAERMLDLLCEGKLHMLDFLEENGLLAQNTGGTYTGSGGFGFTRQIAPVEGRHVVTGDMWGFCESQETAQVSPEIYRDFIFPRHKRILERFALSCYGCCEPYDPRWEYVRQLPHLRKV
;
A
#
# COMPACT_ATOMS: atom_id res chain seq x y z
N CYS A 1 -23.45 6.89 18.86
CA CYS A 1 -22.56 6.14 19.75
C CYS A 1 -21.45 7.08 20.26
N SER A 2 -21.11 7.02 21.56
CA SER A 2 -20.05 7.87 22.13
C SER A 2 -18.68 7.18 22.13
N ASP A 3 -18.66 5.84 22.05
CA ASP A 3 -17.45 5.05 22.02
C ASP A 3 -16.74 5.19 20.65
N PRO A 4 -15.43 5.53 20.63
CA PRO A 4 -14.70 5.75 19.37
C PRO A 4 -14.62 4.51 18.48
N LEU A 5 -14.37 3.34 19.05
CA LEU A 5 -14.27 2.08 18.29
C LEU A 5 -15.61 1.70 17.68
N ALA A 6 -16.68 1.77 18.49
CA ALA A 6 -18.03 1.50 18.02
C ALA A 6 -18.46 2.46 16.90
N ARG A 7 -18.01 3.71 16.94
CA ARG A 7 -18.26 4.70 15.84
C ARG A 7 -17.54 4.31 14.55
N VAL A 8 -16.30 3.83 14.65
CA VAL A 8 -15.54 3.37 13.47
C VAL A 8 -16.23 2.15 12.85
N TRP A 9 -16.64 1.17 13.66
CA TRP A 9 -17.33 -0.02 13.19
C TRP A 9 -18.72 0.30 12.62
N GLU A 10 -19.49 1.13 13.29
CA GLU A 10 -20.78 1.61 12.76
C GLU A 10 -20.61 2.33 11.42
N MET A 11 -19.60 3.18 11.28
CA MET A 11 -19.32 3.88 10.03
C MET A 11 -18.95 2.90 8.90
N ALA A 12 -18.15 1.88 9.20
CA ALA A 12 -17.79 0.84 8.21
C ALA A 12 -19.03 0.13 7.69
N LEU A 13 -19.94 -0.27 8.58
CA LEU A 13 -21.20 -0.92 8.20
C LEU A 13 -22.16 0.03 7.45
N ARG A 14 -22.31 1.27 7.92
CA ARG A 14 -23.12 2.28 7.24
C ARG A 14 -22.64 2.57 5.83
N LYS A 15 -21.32 2.58 5.59
CA LYS A 15 -20.75 2.72 4.25
C LYS A 15 -21.18 1.57 3.34
N GLN A 16 -21.16 0.32 3.81
CA GLN A 16 -21.61 -0.83 3.03
C GLN A 16 -23.12 -0.75 2.71
N ILE A 17 -23.94 -0.41 3.71
CA ILE A 17 -25.40 -0.23 3.54
C ILE A 17 -25.70 0.89 2.52
N TYR A 18 -25.02 2.03 2.64
CA TYR A 18 -25.16 3.14 1.71
C TYR A 18 -24.76 2.74 0.29
N TRP A 19 -23.64 2.01 0.16
CA TRP A 19 -23.15 1.53 -1.12
C TRP A 19 -24.19 0.64 -1.81
N ALA A 20 -24.70 -0.36 -1.10
CA ALA A 20 -25.70 -1.28 -1.64
C ALA A 20 -27.02 -0.60 -2.02
N ASN A 21 -27.48 0.35 -1.19
CA ASN A 21 -28.82 0.92 -1.37
C ASN A 21 -28.86 2.18 -2.25
N VAL A 22 -27.76 2.95 -2.30
CA VAL A 22 -27.72 4.27 -2.94
C VAL A 22 -26.86 4.25 -4.20
N LEU A 23 -25.61 3.77 -4.13
CA LEU A 23 -24.71 3.75 -5.29
C LEU A 23 -25.12 2.70 -6.32
N LYS A 24 -25.50 1.50 -5.86
CA LYS A 24 -26.07 0.42 -6.69
C LYS A 24 -25.19 0.08 -7.90
N ASP A 25 -23.87 0.10 -7.72
CA ASP A 25 -22.92 -0.37 -8.69
C ASP A 25 -22.69 -1.90 -8.57
N ASP A 26 -21.71 -2.43 -9.30
CA ASP A 26 -21.40 -3.86 -9.33
C ASP A 26 -20.62 -4.36 -8.09
N LYS A 27 -20.45 -3.55 -7.05
CA LYS A 27 -19.78 -3.97 -5.82
C LYS A 27 -20.57 -5.05 -5.11
N VAL A 28 -19.93 -6.18 -4.87
CA VAL A 28 -20.49 -7.26 -4.05
C VAL A 28 -20.37 -6.88 -2.57
N ILE A 29 -21.48 -6.90 -1.85
CA ILE A 29 -21.51 -6.76 -0.40
C ILE A 29 -21.30 -8.15 0.21
N GLU A 30 -20.16 -8.35 0.83
CA GLU A 30 -19.75 -9.62 1.40
C GLU A 30 -20.19 -9.73 2.87
N PRO A 31 -20.54 -10.93 3.38
CA PRO A 31 -21.01 -11.13 4.75
C PRO A 31 -19.85 -11.19 5.75
N PHE A 32 -18.82 -10.38 5.57
CA PHE A 32 -17.64 -10.37 6.42
C PHE A 32 -17.53 -9.08 7.22
N PHE A 33 -17.00 -9.24 8.43
CA PHE A 33 -16.52 -8.12 9.25
C PHE A 33 -15.01 -8.27 9.46
N ASP A 34 -14.24 -7.41 8.78
CA ASP A 34 -12.79 -7.42 8.81
C ASP A 34 -12.27 -6.67 10.03
N VAL A 35 -11.48 -7.36 10.86
CA VAL A 35 -10.84 -6.79 12.06
C VAL A 35 -9.34 -6.70 11.81
N PRO A 36 -8.78 -5.49 11.76
CA PRO A 36 -7.34 -5.32 11.53
C PRO A 36 -6.51 -5.73 12.75
N TYR A 37 -5.21 -5.96 12.55
CA TYR A 37 -4.24 -5.95 13.64
C TYR A 37 -4.07 -4.54 14.19
N SER A 38 -3.81 -4.43 15.49
CA SER A 38 -3.22 -3.23 16.10
C SER A 38 -1.71 -3.31 15.89
N TYR A 39 -1.11 -2.27 15.32
CA TYR A 39 0.33 -2.24 15.04
C TYR A 39 0.86 -0.82 14.94
N THR A 40 2.17 -0.69 15.06
CA THR A 40 2.93 0.52 14.73
C THR A 40 3.86 0.23 13.57
N ASP A 41 4.05 1.22 12.70
CA ASP A 41 5.08 1.26 11.67
C ASP A 41 6.14 2.27 12.12
N THR A 42 7.42 1.86 12.15
CA THR A 42 8.51 2.71 12.61
C THR A 42 8.91 3.79 11.60
N GLY A 43 8.43 3.68 10.36
CA GLY A 43 8.82 4.56 9.25
C GLY A 43 10.27 4.37 8.82
N TRP A 44 10.76 5.33 8.05
CA TRP A 44 12.09 5.28 7.42
C TRP A 44 13.23 5.81 8.30
N GLY A 45 13.04 5.97 9.62
CA GLY A 45 14.09 6.44 10.54
C GLY A 45 14.17 7.96 10.70
N VAL A 46 13.33 8.70 10.01
CA VAL A 46 13.22 10.15 10.08
C VAL A 46 11.78 10.59 10.27
N GLU A 47 11.58 11.69 10.98
CA GLU A 47 10.25 12.24 11.21
C GLU A 47 9.76 13.01 9.98
N LEU A 48 8.60 12.60 9.43
CA LEU A 48 7.95 13.30 8.33
C LEU A 48 7.07 14.42 8.86
N LYS A 49 7.41 15.66 8.56
CA LYS A 49 6.67 16.85 8.95
C LYS A 49 5.71 17.26 7.84
N LYS A 50 4.40 17.26 8.18
CA LYS A 50 3.33 17.64 7.26
C LYS A 50 2.74 18.98 7.68
N ARG A 51 2.99 20.02 6.90
CA ARG A 51 2.41 21.35 7.11
C ARG A 51 1.09 21.48 6.36
N ARG A 52 0.01 21.75 7.09
CA ARG A 52 -1.32 21.99 6.55
C ARG A 52 -1.66 23.47 6.64
N THR A 53 -2.40 23.98 5.66
CA THR A 53 -2.93 25.36 5.68
C THR A 53 -4.25 25.44 6.44
N VAL A 54 -5.05 24.35 6.40
CA VAL A 54 -6.30 24.18 7.14
C VAL A 54 -6.40 22.74 7.66
N GLU A 55 -7.16 22.50 8.73
CA GLU A 55 -7.20 21.24 9.48
C GLU A 55 -7.44 20.00 8.60
N ASN A 56 -8.34 20.09 7.63
CA ASN A 56 -8.67 18.99 6.72
C ASN A 56 -8.27 19.27 5.25
N GLY A 57 -7.36 20.23 5.03
CA GLY A 57 -6.88 20.59 3.70
C GLY A 57 -5.70 19.74 3.23
N SER A 58 -5.26 20.03 2.02
CA SER A 58 -4.01 19.50 1.47
C SER A 58 -2.82 19.90 2.37
N TYR A 59 -1.77 19.14 2.29
CA TYR A 59 -0.55 19.37 3.05
C TYR A 59 0.67 19.40 2.13
N ILE A 60 1.71 20.06 2.61
CA ILE A 60 3.04 20.01 2.04
C ILE A 60 3.90 19.19 3.00
N VAL A 61 4.64 18.23 2.47
CA VAL A 61 5.66 17.51 3.24
C VAL A 61 6.91 18.36 3.23
N GLU A 62 7.45 18.65 4.41
CA GLU A 62 8.77 19.28 4.55
C GLU A 62 9.83 18.18 4.34
N PRO A 63 10.81 18.39 3.44
CA PRO A 63 11.83 17.37 3.19
C PRO A 63 12.54 16.98 4.49
N ALA A 64 12.52 15.68 4.81
CA ALA A 64 13.30 15.15 5.93
C ALA A 64 14.77 14.89 5.51
N VAL A 65 14.99 14.68 4.21
CA VAL A 65 16.29 14.50 3.58
C VAL A 65 16.56 15.70 2.68
N GLU A 66 17.13 16.77 3.22
CA GLU A 66 17.54 17.94 2.43
C GLU A 66 18.85 17.67 1.70
N GLU A 67 19.86 17.15 2.42
CA GLU A 67 21.16 16.77 1.89
C GLU A 67 21.38 15.27 2.13
N PHE A 68 21.66 14.50 1.07
CA PHE A 68 21.82 13.05 1.15
C PHE A 68 22.91 12.62 2.13
N GLU A 69 24.11 13.19 2.02
CA GLU A 69 25.27 12.79 2.82
C GLU A 69 25.05 12.92 4.33
N SER A 70 24.23 13.86 4.76
CA SER A 70 24.00 14.14 6.18
C SER A 70 22.92 13.27 6.82
N VAL A 71 22.01 12.72 6.04
CA VAL A 71 20.78 12.07 6.53
C VAL A 71 20.66 10.62 6.08
N PHE A 72 21.20 10.26 4.90
CA PHE A 72 20.97 8.94 4.31
C PHE A 72 21.32 7.78 5.24
N GLU A 73 22.40 7.90 6.02
CA GLU A 73 22.83 6.86 6.97
C GLU A 73 21.90 6.71 8.19
N LYS A 74 20.98 7.65 8.39
CA LYS A 74 19.95 7.55 9.44
C LYS A 74 18.71 6.82 8.96
N LEU A 75 18.57 6.67 7.64
CA LEU A 75 17.46 5.95 7.06
C LEU A 75 17.61 4.45 7.32
N HIS A 76 16.51 3.82 7.66
CA HIS A 76 16.42 2.36 7.81
C HIS A 76 15.10 1.84 7.25
N HIS A 77 15.02 0.54 7.04
CA HIS A 77 13.78 -0.09 6.60
C HIS A 77 12.69 0.06 7.67
N PRO A 78 11.45 0.36 7.27
CA PRO A 78 10.32 0.35 8.19
C PRO A 78 10.11 -1.04 8.81
N GLU A 79 9.82 -1.05 10.12
CA GLU A 79 9.46 -2.26 10.84
C GLU A 79 8.01 -2.20 11.31
N ILE A 80 7.30 -3.31 11.17
CA ILE A 80 5.94 -3.46 11.68
C ILE A 80 6.02 -4.15 13.04
N VAL A 81 5.53 -3.45 14.07
CA VAL A 81 5.44 -3.98 15.43
C VAL A 81 3.98 -4.23 15.76
N VAL A 82 3.58 -5.50 15.79
CA VAL A 82 2.19 -5.92 16.07
C VAL A 82 1.93 -5.95 17.56
N ASP A 83 0.90 -5.25 18.01
CA ASP A 83 0.33 -5.44 19.36
C ASP A 83 -0.63 -6.63 19.32
N TRP A 84 -0.09 -7.81 19.66
CA TRP A 84 -0.84 -9.06 19.67
C TRP A 84 -1.97 -9.06 20.71
N LYS A 85 -1.74 -8.44 21.87
CA LYS A 85 -2.72 -8.40 22.94
C LYS A 85 -3.93 -7.55 22.55
N GLU A 86 -3.69 -6.35 22.07
CA GLU A 86 -4.75 -5.46 21.59
C GLU A 86 -5.45 -6.05 20.36
N SER A 87 -4.70 -6.65 19.46
CA SER A 87 -5.25 -7.33 18.29
C SER A 87 -6.23 -8.44 18.68
N GLU A 88 -5.90 -9.25 19.68
CA GLU A 88 -6.77 -10.32 20.15
C GLU A 88 -8.01 -9.77 20.87
N LEU A 89 -7.88 -8.72 21.67
CA LEU A 89 -9.02 -8.04 22.30
C LEU A 89 -10.00 -7.52 21.24
N LEU A 90 -9.51 -6.90 20.17
CA LEU A 90 -10.36 -6.42 19.06
C LEU A 90 -11.14 -7.57 18.40
N MET A 91 -10.50 -8.74 18.21
CA MET A 91 -11.18 -9.92 17.66
C MET A 91 -12.28 -10.42 18.59
N GLN A 92 -11.99 -10.58 19.88
CA GLN A 92 -12.97 -11.05 20.88
C GLN A 92 -14.16 -10.08 20.95
N MET A 93 -13.91 -8.78 20.94
CA MET A 93 -14.97 -7.78 20.92
C MET A 93 -15.82 -7.89 19.65
N ALA A 94 -15.21 -8.04 18.48
CA ALA A 94 -15.94 -8.20 17.22
C ALA A 94 -16.79 -9.47 17.20
N HIS A 95 -16.26 -10.59 17.67
CA HIS A 95 -17.03 -11.84 17.85
C HIS A 95 -18.21 -11.64 18.79
N SER A 96 -18.02 -10.96 19.93
CA SER A 96 -19.11 -10.73 20.87
C SER A 96 -20.27 -9.90 20.31
N VAL A 97 -20.01 -9.08 19.27
CA VAL A 97 -21.00 -8.21 18.64
C VAL A 97 -21.61 -8.83 17.38
N PHE A 98 -20.80 -9.50 16.57
CA PHE A 98 -21.18 -9.85 15.20
C PHE A 98 -21.38 -11.36 14.95
N ASP A 99 -21.03 -12.25 15.88
CA ASP A 99 -21.25 -13.67 15.69
C ASP A 99 -22.74 -13.99 15.47
N GLY A 100 -23.01 -14.83 14.48
CA GLY A 100 -24.37 -15.13 14.04
C GLY A 100 -25.00 -14.08 13.12
N ILE A 101 -24.33 -12.94 12.88
CA ILE A 101 -24.79 -11.88 11.97
C ILE A 101 -23.85 -11.79 10.77
N LEU A 102 -22.53 -11.65 11.04
CA LEU A 102 -21.48 -11.58 10.04
C LEU A 102 -20.36 -12.57 10.38
N THR A 103 -19.62 -12.99 9.37
CA THR A 103 -18.39 -13.76 9.61
C THR A 103 -17.26 -12.80 9.97
N VAL A 104 -16.85 -12.84 11.23
CA VAL A 104 -15.69 -12.06 11.71
C VAL A 104 -14.41 -12.73 11.24
N ARG A 105 -13.50 -11.93 10.68
CA ARG A 105 -12.19 -12.44 10.24
C ARG A 105 -11.07 -11.43 10.47
N ARG A 106 -9.86 -11.93 10.70
CA ARG A 106 -8.64 -11.12 10.76
C ARG A 106 -8.23 -10.73 9.35
N LYS A 107 -8.19 -9.42 9.06
CA LYS A 107 -7.72 -8.93 7.77
C LYS A 107 -7.21 -7.50 7.86
N ASN A 108 -5.96 -7.31 7.45
CA ASN A 108 -5.35 -5.98 7.26
C ASN A 108 -5.24 -5.63 5.78
N THR A 109 -5.26 -4.32 5.52
CA THR A 109 -4.69 -3.71 4.32
C THR A 109 -3.38 -3.05 4.77
N TRP A 110 -2.25 -3.73 4.57
CA TRP A 110 -0.94 -3.29 5.06
C TRP A 110 -0.37 -2.13 4.26
N TRP A 111 -0.75 -2.03 3.00
CA TRP A 111 -0.33 -0.96 2.08
C TRP A 111 -1.48 -0.57 1.16
N TRP A 112 -1.48 0.66 0.72
CA TRP A 112 -2.30 1.07 -0.41
C TRP A 112 -1.57 0.79 -1.72
N THR A 113 -0.31 1.21 -1.82
CA THR A 113 0.60 0.96 -2.95
C THR A 113 1.95 0.45 -2.44
N LEU A 114 2.63 -0.33 -3.27
CA LEU A 114 4.03 -0.69 -3.10
C LEU A 114 4.95 0.16 -4.01
N GLY A 115 4.38 1.18 -4.67
CA GLY A 115 5.13 2.17 -5.43
C GLY A 115 6.10 2.93 -4.53
N LEU A 116 7.24 3.32 -5.08
CA LEU A 116 8.35 3.91 -4.33
C LEU A 116 8.34 5.44 -4.36
N CYS A 117 7.69 6.01 -5.39
CA CYS A 117 7.77 7.44 -5.65
C CYS A 117 7.11 8.27 -4.56
N TRP A 118 6.02 7.78 -3.99
CA TRP A 118 5.36 8.44 -2.86
C TRP A 118 6.28 8.56 -1.64
N ASP A 119 6.93 7.44 -1.23
CA ASP A 119 7.86 7.45 -0.10
C ASP A 119 9.06 8.35 -0.38
N TYR A 120 9.57 8.33 -1.62
CA TYR A 120 10.68 9.21 -2.02
C TYR A 120 10.30 10.69 -1.89
N VAL A 121 9.11 11.06 -2.38
CA VAL A 121 8.59 12.44 -2.26
C VAL A 121 8.34 12.83 -0.80
N ASP A 122 7.80 11.93 0.01
CA ASP A 122 7.59 12.17 1.44
C ASP A 122 8.93 12.40 2.18
N LEU A 123 10.01 11.76 1.75
CA LEU A 123 11.34 11.92 2.34
C LEU A 123 12.09 13.16 1.80
N ARG A 124 12.03 13.40 0.50
CA ARG A 124 12.91 14.33 -0.22
C ARG A 124 12.19 15.62 -0.66
N GLY A 125 10.87 15.61 -0.72
CA GLY A 125 10.06 16.67 -1.34
C GLY A 125 9.99 16.54 -2.87
N MET A 126 8.91 17.03 -3.46
CA MET A 126 8.62 16.85 -4.89
C MET A 126 9.67 17.52 -5.79
N GLU A 127 10.12 18.72 -5.44
CA GLU A 127 11.09 19.48 -6.25
C GLU A 127 12.43 18.75 -6.33
N ASN A 128 12.97 18.36 -5.17
CA ASN A 128 14.23 17.62 -5.12
C ASN A 128 14.10 16.26 -5.83
N PHE A 129 13.02 15.50 -5.56
CA PHE A 129 12.75 14.24 -6.24
C PHE A 129 12.82 14.36 -7.77
N MET A 130 12.24 15.40 -8.36
CA MET A 130 12.28 15.62 -9.81
C MET A 130 13.68 15.99 -10.32
N CYS A 131 14.45 16.74 -9.53
CA CYS A 131 15.80 17.16 -9.88
C CYS A 131 16.83 16.05 -9.70
N ASP A 132 16.68 15.19 -8.69
CA ASP A 132 17.68 14.19 -8.29
C ASP A 132 18.04 13.23 -9.45
N PHE A 133 17.09 12.87 -10.30
CA PHE A 133 17.36 12.00 -11.46
C PHE A 133 18.38 12.56 -12.45
N LEU A 134 18.58 13.87 -12.45
CA LEU A 134 19.49 14.56 -13.37
C LEU A 134 20.73 15.12 -12.64
N LEU A 135 20.54 15.62 -11.43
CA LEU A 135 21.59 16.31 -10.69
C LEU A 135 22.34 15.36 -9.76
N GLU A 136 21.65 14.38 -9.20
CA GLU A 136 22.17 13.44 -8.18
C GLU A 136 21.78 11.98 -8.50
N PRO A 137 22.02 11.48 -9.73
CA PRO A 137 21.49 10.18 -10.18
C PRO A 137 21.96 9.01 -9.30
N GLU A 138 23.19 9.03 -8.79
CA GLU A 138 23.70 7.96 -7.91
C GLU A 138 22.96 7.93 -6.56
N TRP A 139 22.60 9.10 -6.01
CA TRP A 139 21.80 9.17 -4.81
C TRP A 139 20.35 8.79 -5.06
N ALA A 140 19.79 9.16 -6.22
CA ALA A 140 18.45 8.74 -6.61
C ALA A 140 18.35 7.21 -6.71
N GLU A 141 19.34 6.55 -7.29
CA GLU A 141 19.42 5.08 -7.32
C GLU A 141 19.49 4.48 -5.93
N ARG A 142 20.40 4.96 -5.08
CA ARG A 142 20.55 4.48 -3.70
C ARG A 142 19.27 4.65 -2.87
N MET A 143 18.57 5.78 -3.02
CA MET A 143 17.30 6.02 -2.34
C MET A 143 16.23 5.04 -2.81
N LEU A 144 16.07 4.87 -4.11
CA LEU A 144 15.10 3.92 -4.67
C LEU A 144 15.42 2.47 -4.31
N ASP A 145 16.70 2.11 -4.22
CA ASP A 145 17.12 0.78 -3.76
C ASP A 145 16.77 0.57 -2.28
N LEU A 146 17.06 1.55 -1.42
CA LEU A 146 16.67 1.52 0.00
C LEU A 146 15.16 1.34 0.15
N LEU A 147 14.37 2.12 -0.60
CA LEU A 147 12.90 2.03 -0.56
C LEU A 147 12.40 0.67 -1.06
N CYS A 148 12.97 0.16 -2.15
CA CYS A 148 12.62 -1.15 -2.69
C CYS A 148 12.94 -2.28 -1.69
N GLU A 149 14.13 -2.29 -1.10
CA GLU A 149 14.53 -3.26 -0.07
C GLU A 149 13.62 -3.17 1.16
N GLY A 150 13.27 -1.97 1.59
CA GLY A 150 12.33 -1.79 2.71
C GLY A 150 10.94 -2.35 2.44
N LYS A 151 10.40 -2.18 1.21
CA LYS A 151 9.12 -2.82 0.82
C LYS A 151 9.26 -4.35 0.81
N LEU A 152 10.35 -4.87 0.26
CA LEU A 152 10.59 -6.33 0.24
C LEU A 152 10.75 -6.89 1.65
N HIS A 153 11.49 -6.21 2.52
CA HIS A 153 11.64 -6.58 3.93
C HIS A 153 10.28 -6.62 4.67
N MET A 154 9.45 -5.62 4.45
CA MET A 154 8.07 -5.62 4.99
C MET A 154 7.27 -6.83 4.49
N LEU A 155 7.33 -7.14 3.20
CA LEU A 155 6.62 -8.31 2.64
C LEU A 155 7.12 -9.62 3.24
N ASP A 156 8.45 -9.79 3.40
CA ASP A 156 9.05 -10.96 4.04
C ASP A 156 8.56 -11.12 5.48
N PHE A 157 8.60 -10.04 6.26
CA PHE A 157 8.08 -10.05 7.63
C PHE A 157 6.61 -10.48 7.71
N LEU A 158 5.77 -9.94 6.83
CA LEU A 158 4.34 -10.24 6.81
C LEU A 158 4.07 -11.71 6.42
N GLU A 159 4.83 -12.26 5.48
CA GLU A 159 4.75 -13.67 5.10
C GLU A 159 5.22 -14.61 6.22
N GLU A 160 6.40 -14.36 6.79
CA GLU A 160 7.01 -15.17 7.84
C GLU A 160 6.14 -15.25 9.10
N ASN A 161 5.44 -14.17 9.41
CA ASN A 161 4.54 -14.09 10.56
C ASN A 161 3.08 -14.45 10.26
N GLY A 162 2.76 -14.85 9.02
CA GLY A 162 1.41 -15.26 8.62
C GLY A 162 0.36 -14.14 8.74
N LEU A 163 0.78 -12.89 8.49
CA LEU A 163 -0.06 -11.70 8.69
C LEU A 163 -0.85 -11.30 7.44
N LEU A 164 -0.56 -11.91 6.30
CA LEU A 164 -1.23 -11.61 5.05
C LEU A 164 -2.62 -12.24 4.97
N ALA A 165 -3.52 -11.58 4.26
CA ALA A 165 -4.83 -12.10 3.90
C ALA A 165 -5.07 -11.85 2.40
N GLN A 166 -5.69 -12.83 1.71
CA GLN A 166 -5.98 -12.69 0.28
C GLN A 166 -6.82 -11.44 -0.01
N ASN A 167 -6.44 -10.73 -1.06
CA ASN A 167 -7.13 -9.55 -1.56
C ASN A 167 -7.92 -9.83 -2.85
N THR A 168 -8.37 -11.07 -3.03
CA THR A 168 -9.07 -11.58 -4.21
C THR A 168 -10.60 -11.37 -4.19
N GLY A 169 -11.12 -10.61 -3.24
CA GLY A 169 -12.53 -10.25 -3.08
C GLY A 169 -12.80 -8.76 -3.24
N GLY A 170 -13.68 -8.22 -2.39
CA GLY A 170 -14.07 -6.81 -2.36
C GLY A 170 -13.02 -5.82 -1.81
N THR A 171 -11.75 -6.21 -1.78
CA THR A 171 -10.62 -5.35 -1.44
C THR A 171 -10.10 -4.63 -2.69
N TYR A 172 -9.78 -3.36 -2.57
CA TYR A 172 -9.10 -2.63 -3.64
C TYR A 172 -7.70 -3.19 -3.86
N THR A 173 -7.35 -3.41 -5.13
CA THR A 173 -6.02 -3.90 -5.54
C THR A 173 -5.27 -2.90 -6.41
N GLY A 174 -5.63 -1.65 -6.31
CA GLY A 174 -5.09 -0.55 -7.09
C GLY A 174 -6.11 0.57 -7.18
N SER A 175 -5.84 1.57 -7.96
CA SER A 175 -6.68 2.75 -8.12
C SER A 175 -8.02 2.39 -8.79
N GLY A 176 -9.06 2.23 -7.97
CA GLY A 176 -10.42 2.02 -8.46
C GLY A 176 -10.80 0.60 -8.84
N GLY A 177 -9.98 -0.42 -8.56
CA GLY A 177 -10.27 -1.81 -8.90
C GLY A 177 -10.38 -2.75 -7.71
N PHE A 178 -11.40 -3.65 -7.71
CA PHE A 178 -11.51 -4.74 -6.75
C PHE A 178 -10.72 -5.96 -7.18
N GLY A 179 -10.35 -6.80 -6.19
CA GLY A 179 -9.52 -7.99 -6.38
C GLY A 179 -10.22 -9.22 -6.92
N PHE A 180 -11.53 -9.17 -7.20
CA PHE A 180 -12.26 -10.35 -7.66
C PHE A 180 -11.59 -11.03 -8.86
N THR A 181 -11.25 -12.31 -8.69
CA THR A 181 -10.60 -13.12 -9.72
C THR A 181 -10.82 -14.61 -9.44
N ARG A 182 -10.79 -15.43 -10.50
CA ARG A 182 -10.72 -16.89 -10.42
C ARG A 182 -9.31 -17.41 -10.71
N GLN A 183 -8.38 -16.55 -11.02
CA GLN A 183 -7.01 -16.94 -11.38
C GLN A 183 -6.13 -17.23 -10.15
N ILE A 184 -6.53 -16.74 -8.98
CA ILE A 184 -5.88 -17.03 -7.70
C ILE A 184 -6.83 -17.90 -6.89
N ALA A 185 -6.39 -19.11 -6.57
CA ALA A 185 -7.19 -20.03 -5.77
C ALA A 185 -7.30 -19.57 -4.31
N PRO A 186 -8.41 -19.89 -3.62
CA PRO A 186 -8.49 -19.71 -2.18
C PRO A 186 -7.38 -20.50 -1.46
N VAL A 187 -6.79 -19.88 -0.44
CA VAL A 187 -5.76 -20.53 0.39
C VAL A 187 -6.42 -21.17 1.59
N GLU A 188 -6.18 -22.48 1.77
CA GLU A 188 -6.67 -23.27 2.90
C GLU A 188 -5.52 -24.04 3.55
N GLY A 189 -5.54 -24.14 4.88
CA GLY A 189 -4.59 -24.96 5.66
C GLY A 189 -3.15 -24.46 5.74
N ARG A 190 -2.87 -23.27 5.22
CA ARG A 190 -1.55 -22.60 5.34
C ARG A 190 -1.70 -21.08 5.42
N HIS A 191 -0.62 -20.41 5.73
CA HIS A 191 -0.56 -18.95 5.64
C HIS A 191 -0.60 -18.47 4.19
N VAL A 192 -1.21 -17.30 3.99
CA VAL A 192 -1.20 -16.57 2.71
C VAL A 192 0.19 -15.97 2.50
N VAL A 193 0.71 -16.08 1.28
CA VAL A 193 1.94 -15.43 0.84
C VAL A 193 1.64 -14.45 -0.29
N THR A 194 2.58 -13.58 -0.65
CA THR A 194 2.40 -12.61 -1.75
C THR A 194 2.03 -13.28 -3.08
N GLY A 195 2.56 -14.49 -3.34
CA GLY A 195 2.18 -15.32 -4.49
C GLY A 195 0.70 -15.76 -4.52
N ASP A 196 -0.08 -15.51 -3.48
CA ASP A 196 -1.52 -15.75 -3.40
C ASP A 196 -2.35 -14.45 -3.51
N MET A 197 -1.73 -13.34 -3.92
CA MET A 197 -2.33 -12.02 -3.85
C MET A 197 -2.14 -11.22 -5.14
N TRP A 198 -2.87 -10.12 -5.23
CA TRP A 198 -2.58 -9.03 -6.16
C TRP A 198 -1.53 -8.10 -5.56
N GLY A 199 -0.52 -7.75 -6.36
CA GLY A 199 0.38 -6.63 -6.10
C GLY A 199 -0.08 -5.36 -6.81
N PHE A 200 0.28 -4.20 -6.25
CA PHE A 200 -0.01 -2.91 -6.85
C PHE A 200 1.16 -1.96 -6.66
N CYS A 201 1.62 -1.40 -7.78
CA CYS A 201 2.55 -0.27 -7.82
C CYS A 201 1.98 0.83 -8.71
N GLU A 202 2.44 2.04 -8.49
CA GLU A 202 2.18 3.22 -9.31
C GLU A 202 3.37 4.18 -9.21
N SER A 203 3.43 5.17 -10.10
CA SER A 203 4.48 6.18 -10.12
C SER A 203 3.94 7.54 -10.60
N GLN A 204 2.75 7.92 -10.11
CA GLN A 204 2.07 9.15 -10.52
C GLN A 204 2.91 10.41 -10.29
N GLU A 205 3.79 10.42 -9.28
CA GLU A 205 4.72 11.51 -8.99
C GLU A 205 5.72 11.72 -10.14
N THR A 206 5.95 10.70 -10.97
CA THR A 206 6.83 10.76 -12.14
C THR A 206 6.10 11.08 -13.44
N ALA A 207 4.84 11.57 -13.40
CA ALA A 207 4.06 11.85 -14.61
C ALA A 207 4.75 12.83 -15.58
N GLN A 208 5.58 13.74 -15.05
CA GLN A 208 6.35 14.73 -15.83
C GLN A 208 7.79 14.29 -16.11
N VAL A 209 8.20 13.11 -15.67
CA VAL A 209 9.54 12.57 -15.89
C VAL A 209 9.58 11.81 -17.22
N SER A 210 10.72 11.86 -17.92
CA SER A 210 10.86 11.19 -19.22
C SER A 210 10.69 9.67 -19.12
N PRO A 211 10.23 9.00 -20.20
CA PRO A 211 10.12 7.54 -20.22
C PRO A 211 11.45 6.81 -19.95
N GLU A 212 12.59 7.43 -20.32
CA GLU A 212 13.92 6.86 -20.08
C GLU A 212 14.27 6.86 -18.60
N ILE A 213 13.99 7.95 -17.88
CA ILE A 213 14.19 8.00 -16.42
C ILE A 213 13.28 6.97 -15.72
N TYR A 214 12.02 6.86 -16.14
CA TYR A 214 11.15 5.81 -15.63
C TYR A 214 11.72 4.42 -15.86
N ARG A 215 12.20 4.12 -17.10
CA ARG A 215 12.82 2.86 -17.47
C ARG A 215 14.03 2.52 -16.60
N ASP A 216 14.90 3.48 -16.35
CA ASP A 216 16.20 3.24 -15.75
C ASP A 216 16.11 3.24 -14.21
N PHE A 217 15.27 4.09 -13.63
CA PHE A 217 15.19 4.27 -12.17
C PHE A 217 14.01 3.53 -11.52
N ILE A 218 12.82 3.62 -12.09
CA ILE A 218 11.58 3.17 -11.42
C ILE A 218 11.21 1.75 -11.82
N PHE A 219 11.14 1.48 -13.12
CA PHE A 219 10.67 0.21 -13.67
C PHE A 219 11.39 -1.03 -13.12
N PRO A 220 12.73 -1.07 -12.99
CA PRO A 220 13.42 -2.28 -12.51
C PRO A 220 13.02 -2.65 -11.07
N ARG A 221 12.81 -1.65 -10.22
CA ARG A 221 12.46 -1.83 -8.80
C ARG A 221 10.99 -2.23 -8.64
N HIS A 222 10.09 -1.58 -9.36
CA HIS A 222 8.68 -1.99 -9.38
C HIS A 222 8.51 -3.41 -9.94
N LYS A 223 9.27 -3.76 -11.00
CA LYS A 223 9.28 -5.12 -11.54
C LYS A 223 9.69 -6.14 -10.47
N ARG A 224 10.77 -5.89 -9.73
CA ARG A 224 11.27 -6.75 -8.66
C ARG A 224 10.22 -6.95 -7.54
N ILE A 225 9.51 -5.91 -7.14
CA ILE A 225 8.43 -6.01 -6.14
C ILE A 225 7.26 -6.83 -6.70
N LEU A 226 6.81 -6.54 -7.92
CA LEU A 226 5.66 -7.19 -8.51
C LEU A 226 5.89 -8.65 -8.91
N GLU A 227 7.14 -9.08 -9.09
CA GLU A 227 7.51 -10.50 -9.32
C GLU A 227 7.09 -11.41 -8.17
N ARG A 228 6.89 -10.88 -6.95
CA ARG A 228 6.42 -11.62 -5.78
C ARG A 228 4.95 -12.04 -5.89
N PHE A 229 4.14 -11.34 -6.66
CA PHE A 229 2.69 -11.46 -6.65
C PHE A 229 2.14 -12.36 -7.76
N ALA A 230 1.01 -13.05 -7.47
CA ALA A 230 0.34 -13.88 -8.47
C ALA A 230 -0.21 -13.06 -9.64
N LEU A 231 -0.75 -11.91 -9.37
CA LEU A 231 -1.29 -10.95 -10.35
C LEU A 231 -0.88 -9.54 -9.99
N SER A 232 -0.74 -8.67 -10.99
CA SER A 232 -0.34 -7.29 -10.79
C SER A 232 -1.34 -6.30 -11.38
N CYS A 233 -1.56 -5.23 -10.63
CA CYS A 233 -2.18 -4.00 -11.07
C CYS A 233 -1.13 -2.90 -11.07
N TYR A 234 -1.11 -2.04 -12.07
CA TYR A 234 -0.15 -0.97 -12.15
C TYR A 234 -0.84 0.33 -12.52
N GLY A 235 -0.49 1.38 -11.77
CA GLY A 235 -0.77 2.76 -12.13
C GLY A 235 -1.96 3.42 -11.47
N CYS A 236 -1.96 4.76 -11.52
CA CYS A 236 -2.98 5.61 -10.91
C CYS A 236 -3.30 6.80 -11.83
N CYS A 237 -2.59 7.91 -11.68
CA CYS A 237 -2.88 9.17 -12.39
C CYS A 237 -1.82 9.52 -13.44
N GLU A 238 -0.82 8.68 -13.64
CA GLU A 238 0.22 8.88 -14.65
C GLU A 238 -0.22 8.47 -16.05
N PRO A 239 0.25 9.16 -17.11
CA PRO A 239 -0.01 8.76 -18.49
C PRO A 239 0.84 7.55 -18.88
N TYR A 240 0.21 6.54 -19.51
CA TYR A 240 0.91 5.30 -19.91
C TYR A 240 1.43 5.32 -21.33
N ASP A 241 0.84 6.07 -22.24
CA ASP A 241 1.21 6.07 -23.65
C ASP A 241 2.73 6.14 -23.86
N PRO A 242 3.48 7.08 -23.23
CA PRO A 242 4.93 7.17 -23.43
C PRO A 242 5.72 6.05 -22.72
N ARG A 243 5.10 5.33 -21.77
CA ARG A 243 5.76 4.30 -20.94
C ARG A 243 5.27 2.89 -21.20
N TRP A 244 4.30 2.74 -22.10
CA TRP A 244 3.63 1.47 -22.33
C TRP A 244 4.58 0.33 -22.66
N GLU A 245 5.64 0.59 -23.42
CA GLU A 245 6.64 -0.41 -23.78
C GLU A 245 7.34 -1.03 -22.56
N TYR A 246 7.41 -0.31 -21.44
CA TYR A 246 7.96 -0.83 -20.18
C TYR A 246 6.85 -1.41 -19.30
N VAL A 247 5.76 -0.70 -19.11
CA VAL A 247 4.66 -1.13 -18.24
C VAL A 247 4.11 -2.49 -18.65
N ARG A 248 3.94 -2.77 -19.95
CA ARG A 248 3.48 -4.08 -20.46
C ARG A 248 4.42 -5.26 -20.16
N GLN A 249 5.65 -4.99 -19.73
CA GLN A 249 6.63 -6.00 -19.34
C GLN A 249 6.63 -6.29 -17.84
N LEU A 250 5.79 -5.60 -17.06
CA LEU A 250 5.66 -5.90 -15.64
C LEU A 250 5.09 -7.30 -15.44
N PRO A 251 5.60 -8.04 -14.45
CA PRO A 251 5.20 -9.43 -14.25
C PRO A 251 3.72 -9.53 -13.87
N HIS A 252 3.06 -10.53 -14.42
CA HIS A 252 1.69 -10.90 -14.12
C HIS A 252 0.65 -9.76 -14.26
N LEU A 253 0.94 -8.77 -15.09
CA LEU A 253 0.09 -7.59 -15.29
C LEU A 253 -1.30 -7.98 -15.82
N ARG A 254 -2.36 -7.48 -15.17
CA ARG A 254 -3.76 -7.72 -15.55
C ARG A 254 -4.61 -6.47 -15.55
N LYS A 255 -4.21 -5.45 -14.78
CA LYS A 255 -4.91 -4.18 -14.68
C LYS A 255 -3.91 -3.03 -14.84
N VAL A 256 -4.33 -2.00 -15.53
CA VAL A 256 -3.62 -0.73 -15.70
C VAL A 256 -4.63 0.39 -15.48
#